data_31ac35ade512ec3d8241df153cf613be
#
_entry.id   31ac35ade512ec3d8241df153cf613be
#
_cell.length_a   1.000
_cell.length_b   1.000
_cell.length_c   1.000
_cell.angle_alpha   90.00
_cell.angle_beta   90.00
_cell.angle_gamma   90.00
#
_symmetry.space_group_name_H-M   'P 1'
#
loop_
_entity.id
_entity.type
_entity.pdbx_description
1 polymer ?
#
loop_
_entity_poly.entity_id
_entity_poly.type
_entity_poly.pdbx_seq_one_letter_code
_entity_poly.pdbx_strand_id
1 'polypeptide(L)'
;MAKEIKYGAEARAALEAGVNQLADTVRVTLGPKGRNVVLDKSFGAPLITNDGVTIAKEIELEDAFENMGAQLVKEVSTKTNDVAGDGTTTATLLAQAIIREGLRNLAAGANPMVLKKGIAAATDAAVEGLKELSQPINGKQAIANVAANSAADETIGKLISDAMETVGADGVITVEESKTMTTGMTIVEGMQFDRGYASAYMVTDTEKMEAVLDDPLILITDKKISVIQEILPLLEQVVQMGKKLLIIAEDVEGEALSTLVVNKLRGTFTCVAVKAPGFGDRRKEMLQDIAILTGGTVISSETGMELKEATLDMLGHARQVKVNKENTTIVDGAGDKDQIAARVGQIKAQIAETTSDYDREKLQERLAKLAGGVAVIQVGAATEVEMKERKLRIEDALAATRAAAEEGIVPGGGIALLSVQQNVAALLPKYSGDAKTGVQIILRALEEPIRQIAANAGVDGSVIVENIKTTKKRNAKKAAGYGYDALNDEYCDMIERGIIDPTKVTRSALQNAASVAAMVLTTESLVADIPAPEPAAPAGGAGMGGMY
;
A
#
# COMPACT_ATOMS: atom_id res chain seq x y z
N MET A 1 15.95 -23.82 -21.36
CA MET A 1 15.12 -23.26 -22.43
C MET A 1 15.98 -22.38 -23.32
N ALA A 2 15.72 -22.34 -24.64
CA ALA A 2 16.39 -21.43 -25.55
C ALA A 2 15.93 -19.97 -25.23
N LYS A 3 16.80 -19.00 -25.53
CA LYS A 3 16.53 -17.59 -25.30
C LYS A 3 16.39 -16.84 -26.61
N GLU A 4 15.45 -15.96 -26.69
CA GLU A 4 15.34 -14.94 -27.74
C GLU A 4 15.92 -13.63 -27.21
N ILE A 5 16.66 -12.91 -28.06
CA ILE A 5 17.34 -11.69 -27.63
C ILE A 5 17.04 -10.57 -28.63
N LYS A 6 16.59 -9.42 -28.12
CA LYS A 6 16.44 -8.18 -28.88
C LYS A 6 17.47 -7.16 -28.43
N TYR A 7 17.92 -6.30 -29.35
CA TYR A 7 18.98 -5.31 -29.10
C TYR A 7 18.56 -3.91 -29.56
N GLY A 8 19.19 -2.91 -28.97
CA GLY A 8 19.19 -1.53 -29.46
C GLY A 8 17.80 -0.94 -29.63
N ALA A 9 17.49 -0.44 -30.82
CA ALA A 9 16.23 0.22 -31.13
C ALA A 9 15.03 -0.72 -31.02
N GLU A 10 15.17 -1.99 -31.39
CA GLU A 10 14.08 -2.97 -31.32
C GLU A 10 13.72 -3.30 -29.87
N ALA A 11 14.74 -3.50 -29.02
CA ALA A 11 14.54 -3.71 -27.59
C ALA A 11 13.83 -2.52 -26.92
N ARG A 12 14.29 -1.30 -27.22
CA ARG A 12 13.68 -0.07 -26.71
C ARG A 12 12.24 0.13 -27.17
N ALA A 13 11.94 -0.15 -28.44
CA ALA A 13 10.59 -0.05 -28.99
C ALA A 13 9.62 -1.01 -28.31
N ALA A 14 10.04 -2.28 -28.07
CA ALA A 14 9.22 -3.25 -27.35
C ALA A 14 8.95 -2.82 -25.90
N LEU A 15 9.98 -2.34 -25.17
CA LEU A 15 9.79 -1.80 -23.83
C LEU A 15 8.81 -0.62 -23.82
N GLU A 16 8.97 0.34 -24.75
CA GLU A 16 8.09 1.50 -24.83
C GLU A 16 6.63 1.11 -25.12
N ALA A 17 6.42 0.13 -25.99
CA ALA A 17 5.09 -0.40 -26.29
C ALA A 17 4.41 -0.96 -25.05
N GLY A 18 5.10 -1.80 -24.27
CA GLY A 18 4.58 -2.37 -23.04
C GLY A 18 4.31 -1.32 -21.96
N VAL A 19 5.23 -0.36 -21.77
CA VAL A 19 5.06 0.79 -20.88
C VAL A 19 3.79 1.57 -21.25
N ASN A 20 3.60 1.87 -22.54
CA ASN A 20 2.46 2.64 -23.01
C ASN A 20 1.15 1.88 -22.82
N GLN A 21 1.08 0.59 -23.14
CA GLN A 21 -0.14 -0.21 -22.96
C GLN A 21 -0.62 -0.19 -21.49
N LEU A 22 0.29 -0.41 -20.54
CA LEU A 22 -0.07 -0.36 -19.13
C LEU A 22 -0.44 1.07 -18.68
N ALA A 23 0.40 2.05 -18.96
CA ALA A 23 0.20 3.41 -18.47
C ALA A 23 -1.03 4.08 -19.09
N ASP A 24 -1.33 3.84 -20.38
CA ASP A 24 -2.52 4.36 -21.07
C ASP A 24 -3.82 3.77 -20.48
N THR A 25 -3.77 2.52 -20.01
CA THR A 25 -4.91 1.90 -19.31
C THR A 25 -5.14 2.51 -17.94
N VAL A 26 -4.06 2.80 -17.19
CA VAL A 26 -4.14 3.31 -15.81
C VAL A 26 -4.49 4.82 -15.81
N ARG A 27 -3.89 5.66 -16.66
CA ARG A 27 -4.02 7.12 -16.61
C ARG A 27 -5.43 7.67 -16.80
N VAL A 28 -6.36 6.87 -17.37
CA VAL A 28 -7.75 7.28 -17.57
C VAL A 28 -8.51 7.45 -16.25
N THR A 29 -7.98 6.91 -15.17
CA THR A 29 -8.58 6.99 -13.83
C THR A 29 -8.18 8.26 -13.05
N LEU A 30 -7.19 9.03 -13.54
CA LEU A 30 -6.61 10.15 -12.83
C LEU A 30 -7.55 11.35 -12.73
N GLY A 31 -7.71 11.90 -11.52
CA GLY A 31 -8.41 13.15 -11.24
C GLY A 31 -9.92 12.99 -11.07
N PRO A 32 -10.62 14.10 -10.72
CA PRO A 32 -12.03 14.06 -10.31
C PRO A 32 -13.01 13.66 -11.43
N LYS A 33 -12.60 13.75 -12.69
CA LYS A 33 -13.34 13.27 -13.87
C LYS A 33 -12.69 12.03 -14.49
N GLY A 34 -11.83 11.34 -13.74
CA GLY A 34 -11.29 10.03 -14.09
C GLY A 34 -12.40 8.98 -14.21
N ARG A 35 -12.14 7.94 -14.99
CA ARG A 35 -13.10 6.87 -15.28
C ARG A 35 -12.58 5.53 -14.75
N ASN A 36 -13.50 4.63 -14.48
CA ASN A 36 -13.17 3.28 -14.04
C ASN A 36 -12.69 2.42 -15.20
N VAL A 37 -11.88 1.42 -14.87
CA VAL A 37 -11.46 0.33 -15.75
C VAL A 37 -12.19 -0.94 -15.31
N VAL A 38 -12.58 -1.76 -16.28
CA VAL A 38 -13.20 -3.07 -16.03
C VAL A 38 -12.16 -4.15 -16.24
N LEU A 39 -11.92 -4.96 -15.22
CA LEU A 39 -10.97 -6.05 -15.23
C LEU A 39 -11.73 -7.37 -15.28
N ASP A 40 -11.38 -8.23 -16.22
CA ASP A 40 -11.91 -9.59 -16.28
C ASP A 40 -11.36 -10.43 -15.13
N LYS A 41 -12.17 -11.33 -14.61
CA LYS A 41 -11.76 -12.28 -13.57
C LYS A 41 -12.08 -13.69 -14.04
N SER A 42 -11.14 -14.60 -13.90
CA SER A 42 -11.30 -16.00 -14.27
C SER A 42 -12.48 -16.68 -13.57
N PHE A 43 -12.88 -16.15 -12.40
CA PHE A 43 -14.03 -16.62 -11.62
C PHE A 43 -14.76 -15.42 -11.01
N GLY A 44 -16.09 -15.41 -11.08
CA GLY A 44 -16.93 -14.36 -10.51
C GLY A 44 -17.28 -13.25 -11.49
N ALA A 45 -17.74 -12.11 -10.96
CA ALA A 45 -18.06 -10.93 -11.75
C ALA A 45 -16.80 -10.13 -12.09
N PRO A 46 -16.74 -9.43 -13.24
CA PRO A 46 -15.66 -8.50 -13.54
C PRO A 46 -15.48 -7.46 -12.42
N LEU A 47 -14.25 -7.08 -12.14
CA LEU A 47 -13.95 -6.03 -11.18
C LEU A 47 -13.97 -4.67 -11.88
N ILE A 48 -14.72 -3.72 -11.32
CA ILE A 48 -14.73 -2.32 -11.76
C ILE A 48 -13.94 -1.53 -10.73
N THR A 49 -12.90 -0.84 -11.17
CA THR A 49 -12.03 -0.08 -10.25
C THR A 49 -11.39 1.12 -10.94
N ASN A 50 -11.00 2.12 -10.16
CA ASN A 50 -10.15 3.24 -10.55
C ASN A 50 -8.79 3.22 -9.86
N ASP A 51 -8.54 2.23 -9.00
CA ASP A 51 -7.25 2.07 -8.32
C ASP A 51 -6.16 1.63 -9.31
N GLY A 52 -5.12 2.47 -9.41
CA GLY A 52 -4.03 2.29 -10.38
C GLY A 52 -3.19 1.03 -10.11
N VAL A 53 -2.95 0.64 -8.87
CA VAL A 53 -2.14 -0.56 -8.57
C VAL A 53 -2.92 -1.83 -8.88
N THR A 54 -4.21 -1.88 -8.58
CA THR A 54 -5.07 -3.02 -8.91
C THR A 54 -5.13 -3.22 -10.43
N ILE A 55 -5.31 -2.14 -11.19
CA ILE A 55 -5.30 -2.20 -12.66
C ILE A 55 -3.93 -2.68 -13.17
N ALA A 56 -2.84 -2.10 -12.67
CA ALA A 56 -1.50 -2.44 -13.12
C ALA A 56 -1.13 -3.90 -12.84
N LYS A 57 -1.58 -4.47 -11.71
CA LYS A 57 -1.33 -5.87 -11.34
C LYS A 57 -1.97 -6.88 -12.29
N GLU A 58 -3.14 -6.56 -12.84
CA GLU A 58 -3.88 -7.44 -13.75
C GLU A 58 -3.36 -7.41 -15.19
N ILE A 59 -2.55 -6.41 -15.56
CA ILE A 59 -2.04 -6.29 -16.94
C ILE A 59 -0.88 -7.25 -17.14
N GLU A 60 -1.08 -8.18 -18.07
CA GLU A 60 -0.09 -9.10 -18.59
C GLU A 60 -0.21 -9.14 -20.11
N LEU A 61 0.90 -8.97 -20.84
CA LEU A 61 0.91 -8.87 -22.29
C LEU A 61 1.40 -10.17 -22.92
N GLU A 62 0.85 -10.51 -24.08
CA GLU A 62 1.17 -11.74 -24.79
C GLU A 62 2.61 -11.74 -25.32
N ASP A 63 3.09 -10.60 -25.86
CA ASP A 63 4.49 -10.45 -26.27
C ASP A 63 5.40 -10.33 -25.03
N ALA A 64 6.32 -11.29 -24.88
CA ALA A 64 7.21 -11.36 -23.73
C ALA A 64 8.11 -10.13 -23.56
N PHE A 65 8.51 -9.47 -24.66
CA PHE A 65 9.37 -8.29 -24.62
C PHE A 65 8.58 -7.02 -24.27
N GLU A 66 7.36 -6.87 -24.80
CA GLU A 66 6.46 -5.79 -24.40
C GLU A 66 6.04 -5.97 -22.94
N ASN A 67 5.77 -7.22 -22.53
CA ASN A 67 5.42 -7.52 -21.14
C ASN A 67 6.53 -7.13 -20.16
N MET A 68 7.82 -7.23 -20.52
CA MET A 68 8.90 -6.71 -19.68
C MET A 68 8.74 -5.21 -19.41
N GLY A 69 8.36 -4.41 -20.42
CA GLY A 69 8.08 -2.98 -20.26
C GLY A 69 6.90 -2.72 -19.32
N ALA A 70 5.82 -3.46 -19.48
CA ALA A 70 4.65 -3.39 -18.61
C ALA A 70 5.01 -3.76 -17.17
N GLN A 71 5.75 -4.87 -16.94
CA GLN A 71 6.14 -5.30 -15.60
C GLN A 71 7.04 -4.28 -14.87
N LEU A 72 7.94 -3.58 -15.58
CA LEU A 72 8.76 -2.52 -14.99
C LEU A 72 7.91 -1.35 -14.48
N VAL A 73 6.89 -0.94 -15.22
CA VAL A 73 5.98 0.13 -14.77
C VAL A 73 5.01 -0.37 -13.70
N LYS A 74 4.59 -1.63 -13.76
CA LYS A 74 3.85 -2.29 -12.68
C LYS A 74 4.61 -2.24 -11.35
N GLU A 75 5.94 -2.42 -11.38
CA GLU A 75 6.80 -2.27 -10.20
C GLU A 75 6.76 -0.85 -9.63
N VAL A 76 6.71 0.19 -10.47
CA VAL A 76 6.54 1.59 -10.02
C VAL A 76 5.25 1.76 -9.23
N SER A 77 4.14 1.27 -9.77
CA SER A 77 2.82 1.32 -9.13
C SER A 77 2.82 0.59 -7.78
N THR A 78 3.34 -0.65 -7.76
CA THR A 78 3.40 -1.49 -6.57
C THR A 78 4.27 -0.86 -5.48
N LYS A 79 5.48 -0.37 -5.81
CA LYS A 79 6.35 0.28 -4.83
C LYS A 79 5.78 1.57 -4.28
N THR A 80 5.04 2.32 -5.08
CA THR A 80 4.37 3.53 -4.61
C THR A 80 3.26 3.18 -3.64
N ASN A 81 2.48 2.15 -3.94
CA ASN A 81 1.48 1.61 -3.03
C ASN A 81 2.08 1.13 -1.70
N ASP A 82 3.16 0.36 -1.75
CA ASP A 82 3.85 -0.17 -0.55
C ASP A 82 4.32 0.94 0.41
N VAL A 83 4.77 2.09 -0.14
CA VAL A 83 5.36 3.20 0.64
C VAL A 83 4.30 4.20 1.09
N ALA A 84 3.35 4.53 0.24
CA ALA A 84 2.43 5.66 0.44
C ALA A 84 0.95 5.26 0.42
N GLY A 85 0.61 4.07 -0.06
CA GLY A 85 -0.76 3.53 -0.13
C GLY A 85 -1.68 4.26 -1.11
N ASP A 86 -1.18 5.26 -1.83
CA ASP A 86 -1.92 6.05 -2.83
C ASP A 86 -0.93 6.61 -3.87
N GLY A 87 -1.43 7.31 -4.91
CA GLY A 87 -0.63 7.97 -5.94
C GLY A 87 -0.07 7.03 -7.01
N THR A 88 -0.55 5.81 -7.10
CA THR A 88 -0.10 4.75 -8.00
C THR A 88 -0.30 5.13 -9.48
N THR A 89 -1.43 5.76 -9.80
CA THR A 89 -1.74 6.29 -11.14
C THR A 89 -0.78 7.42 -11.53
N THR A 90 -0.51 8.35 -10.62
CA THR A 90 0.43 9.46 -10.85
C THR A 90 1.86 8.94 -11.08
N ALA A 91 2.29 7.96 -10.30
CA ALA A 91 3.61 7.33 -10.43
C ALA A 91 3.78 6.64 -11.79
N THR A 92 2.77 5.89 -12.23
CA THR A 92 2.71 5.22 -13.53
C THR A 92 2.80 6.22 -14.68
N LEU A 93 2.03 7.31 -14.62
CA LEU A 93 2.03 8.37 -15.61
C LEU A 93 3.39 9.10 -15.69
N LEU A 94 3.98 9.41 -14.54
CA LEU A 94 5.32 10.03 -14.48
C LEU A 94 6.38 9.12 -15.08
N ALA A 95 6.34 7.82 -14.80
CA ALA A 95 7.26 6.85 -15.38
C ALA A 95 7.15 6.81 -16.90
N GLN A 96 5.93 6.74 -17.45
CA GLN A 96 5.69 6.80 -18.88
C GLN A 96 6.25 8.09 -19.49
N ALA A 97 5.98 9.24 -18.87
CA ALA A 97 6.44 10.54 -19.37
C ALA A 97 7.98 10.61 -19.42
N ILE A 98 8.66 10.19 -18.37
CA ILE A 98 10.12 10.20 -18.29
C ILE A 98 10.72 9.23 -19.32
N ILE A 99 10.17 8.01 -19.45
CA ILE A 99 10.62 7.00 -20.41
C ILE A 99 10.45 7.51 -21.84
N ARG A 100 9.28 8.00 -22.20
CA ARG A 100 8.97 8.51 -23.54
C ARG A 100 9.88 9.66 -23.96
N GLU A 101 10.07 10.67 -23.10
CA GLU A 101 10.97 11.78 -23.38
C GLU A 101 12.44 11.32 -23.39
N GLY A 102 12.82 10.40 -22.52
CA GLY A 102 14.17 9.82 -22.49
C GLY A 102 14.51 9.04 -23.76
N LEU A 103 13.61 8.14 -24.21
CA LEU A 103 13.81 7.35 -25.42
C LEU A 103 13.93 8.20 -26.69
N ARG A 104 13.17 9.31 -26.78
CA ARG A 104 13.30 10.28 -27.88
C ARG A 104 14.71 10.89 -27.93
N ASN A 105 15.28 11.24 -26.78
CA ASN A 105 16.62 11.79 -26.71
C ASN A 105 17.71 10.74 -26.95
N LEU A 106 17.49 9.48 -26.54
CA LEU A 106 18.38 8.35 -26.87
C LEU A 106 18.40 8.07 -28.37
N ALA A 107 17.26 8.12 -29.03
CA ALA A 107 17.16 7.99 -30.49
C ALA A 107 17.89 9.13 -31.22
N ALA A 108 18.01 10.30 -30.60
CA ALA A 108 18.80 11.44 -31.10
C ALA A 108 20.30 11.32 -30.77
N GLY A 109 20.76 10.24 -30.13
CA GLY A 109 22.17 9.94 -29.86
C GLY A 109 22.68 10.37 -28.47
N ALA A 110 21.79 10.71 -27.54
CA ALA A 110 22.19 11.05 -26.16
C ALA A 110 22.76 9.84 -25.41
N ASN A 111 23.74 10.07 -24.54
CA ASN A 111 24.35 9.03 -23.73
C ASN A 111 23.44 8.70 -22.52
N PRO A 112 22.91 7.45 -22.41
CA PRO A 112 21.96 7.07 -21.36
C PRO A 112 22.55 7.19 -19.95
N MET A 113 23.82 6.89 -19.77
CA MET A 113 24.49 6.96 -18.45
C MET A 113 24.68 8.40 -17.98
N VAL A 114 24.79 9.34 -18.90
CA VAL A 114 24.88 10.78 -18.60
C VAL A 114 23.49 11.37 -18.36
N LEU A 115 22.49 10.99 -19.19
CA LEU A 115 21.07 11.32 -18.98
C LEU A 115 20.61 10.93 -17.58
N LYS A 116 20.90 9.70 -17.14
CA LYS A 116 20.54 9.18 -15.82
C LYS A 116 21.03 10.09 -14.69
N LYS A 117 22.25 10.65 -14.80
CA LYS A 117 22.78 11.60 -13.79
C LYS A 117 21.97 12.88 -13.71
N GLY A 118 21.54 13.40 -14.85
CA GLY A 118 20.68 14.59 -14.91
C GLY A 118 19.29 14.32 -14.36
N ILE A 119 18.71 13.18 -14.68
CA ILE A 119 17.40 12.72 -14.16
C ILE A 119 17.45 12.61 -12.63
N ALA A 120 18.48 11.93 -12.08
CA ALA A 120 18.62 11.77 -10.64
C ALA A 120 18.72 13.12 -9.92
N ALA A 121 19.63 14.00 -10.36
CA ALA A 121 19.80 15.33 -9.76
C ALA A 121 18.53 16.19 -9.85
N ALA A 122 17.78 16.12 -10.94
CA ALA A 122 16.52 16.84 -11.11
C ALA A 122 15.42 16.28 -10.20
N THR A 123 15.37 14.96 -10.03
CA THR A 123 14.44 14.29 -9.11
C THR A 123 14.72 14.70 -7.66
N ASP A 124 16.00 14.69 -7.24
CA ASP A 124 16.39 15.10 -5.89
C ASP A 124 16.00 16.57 -5.61
N ALA A 125 16.25 17.47 -6.58
CA ALA A 125 15.85 18.87 -6.46
C ALA A 125 14.33 19.07 -6.41
N ALA A 126 13.56 18.28 -7.17
CA ALA A 126 12.10 18.34 -7.12
C ALA A 126 11.58 17.82 -5.77
N VAL A 127 12.14 16.73 -5.25
CA VAL A 127 11.78 16.16 -3.94
C VAL A 127 12.08 17.14 -2.81
N GLU A 128 13.23 17.79 -2.84
CA GLU A 128 13.55 18.82 -1.85
C GLU A 128 12.59 20.01 -1.92
N GLY A 129 12.26 20.47 -3.13
CA GLY A 129 11.24 21.50 -3.33
C GLY A 129 9.85 21.08 -2.84
N LEU A 130 9.47 19.82 -2.97
CA LEU A 130 8.21 19.30 -2.41
C LEU A 130 8.20 19.33 -0.89
N LYS A 131 9.32 18.99 -0.24
CA LYS A 131 9.47 19.09 1.22
C LYS A 131 9.38 20.53 1.71
N GLU A 132 10.03 21.47 1.00
CA GLU A 132 9.95 22.90 1.30
C GLU A 132 8.54 23.46 1.13
N LEU A 133 7.76 22.93 0.17
CA LEU A 133 6.38 23.32 -0.09
C LEU A 133 5.40 22.72 0.91
N SER A 134 5.78 21.62 1.57
CA SER A 134 4.93 20.85 2.48
C SER A 134 4.49 21.69 3.69
N GLN A 135 3.22 21.55 4.05
CA GLN A 135 2.63 22.14 5.23
C GLN A 135 2.10 21.04 6.14
N PRO A 136 2.26 21.16 7.47
CA PRO A 136 1.68 20.17 8.39
C PRO A 136 0.15 20.17 8.27
N ILE A 137 -0.43 18.97 8.34
CA ILE A 137 -1.89 18.85 8.34
C ILE A 137 -2.43 19.25 9.71
N ASN A 138 -3.33 20.23 9.74
CA ASN A 138 -3.89 20.74 10.98
C ASN A 138 -5.42 20.69 10.97
N GLY A 139 -5.98 20.01 11.96
CA GLY A 139 -7.42 19.99 12.22
C GLY A 139 -8.20 18.98 11.38
N LYS A 140 -9.38 18.69 11.89
CA LYS A 140 -10.31 17.69 11.36
C LYS A 140 -10.71 17.93 9.90
N GLN A 141 -10.92 19.20 9.50
CA GLN A 141 -11.35 19.54 8.15
C GLN A 141 -10.26 19.24 7.11
N ALA A 142 -8.98 19.48 7.42
CA ALA A 142 -7.89 19.16 6.51
C ALA A 142 -7.75 17.65 6.29
N ILE A 143 -7.91 16.86 7.36
CA ILE A 143 -7.96 15.39 7.29
C ILE A 143 -9.13 14.94 6.40
N ALA A 144 -10.33 15.49 6.62
CA ALA A 144 -11.50 15.18 5.81
C ALA A 144 -11.29 15.52 4.33
N ASN A 145 -10.62 16.64 4.02
CA ASN A 145 -10.33 17.04 2.65
C ASN A 145 -9.34 16.09 1.95
N VAL A 146 -8.26 15.66 2.65
CA VAL A 146 -7.32 14.66 2.08
C VAL A 146 -8.05 13.37 1.76
N ALA A 147 -8.83 12.87 2.72
CA ALA A 147 -9.58 11.62 2.52
C ALA A 147 -10.65 11.75 1.43
N ALA A 148 -11.36 12.89 1.37
CA ALA A 148 -12.36 13.16 0.35
C ALA A 148 -11.76 13.26 -1.06
N ASN A 149 -10.58 13.87 -1.19
CA ASN A 149 -9.87 13.96 -2.47
C ASN A 149 -9.42 12.59 -2.99
N SER A 150 -8.84 11.77 -2.11
CA SER A 150 -8.41 10.41 -2.47
C SER A 150 -9.62 9.51 -2.79
N ALA A 151 -10.68 9.56 -1.95
CA ALA A 151 -11.90 8.77 -2.18
C ALA A 151 -12.83 9.34 -3.28
N ALA A 152 -12.61 10.57 -3.74
CA ALA A 152 -13.57 11.32 -4.56
C ALA A 152 -15.01 11.35 -3.96
N ASP A 153 -15.12 11.35 -2.62
CA ASP A 153 -16.39 11.30 -1.87
C ASP A 153 -16.25 12.00 -0.52
N GLU A 154 -17.02 13.10 -0.34
CA GLU A 154 -17.02 13.91 0.91
C GLU A 154 -17.54 13.12 2.11
N THR A 155 -18.45 12.16 1.88
CA THR A 155 -19.02 11.32 2.96
C THR A 155 -17.96 10.40 3.54
N ILE A 156 -17.15 9.80 2.66
CA ILE A 156 -16.00 8.97 3.05
C ILE A 156 -14.97 9.83 3.78
N GLY A 157 -14.68 11.03 3.26
CA GLY A 157 -13.76 11.96 3.89
C GLY A 157 -14.13 12.29 5.33
N LYS A 158 -15.41 12.59 5.57
CA LYS A 158 -15.94 12.84 6.92
C LYS A 158 -15.83 11.60 7.82
N LEU A 159 -16.19 10.43 7.30
CA LEU A 159 -16.15 9.17 8.04
C LEU A 159 -14.71 8.85 8.54
N ILE A 160 -13.71 9.00 7.67
CA ILE A 160 -12.30 8.80 8.03
C ILE A 160 -11.82 9.83 9.03
N SER A 161 -12.19 11.10 8.86
CA SER A 161 -11.84 12.17 9.78
C SER A 161 -12.45 11.93 11.18
N ASP A 162 -13.72 11.51 11.26
CA ASP A 162 -14.38 11.14 12.51
C ASP A 162 -13.71 9.93 13.17
N ALA A 163 -13.29 8.93 12.37
CA ALA A 163 -12.55 7.78 12.85
C ALA A 163 -11.20 8.19 13.48
N MET A 164 -10.40 9.00 12.75
CA MET A 164 -9.10 9.48 13.24
C MET A 164 -9.21 10.35 14.48
N GLU A 165 -10.25 11.19 14.58
CA GLU A 165 -10.49 11.99 15.79
C GLU A 165 -10.77 11.11 17.01
N THR A 166 -11.48 10.00 16.81
CA THR A 166 -11.89 9.12 17.90
C THR A 166 -10.76 8.22 18.41
N VAL A 167 -9.98 7.62 17.49
CA VAL A 167 -8.89 6.72 17.89
C VAL A 167 -7.54 7.43 18.03
N GLY A 168 -7.44 8.69 17.61
CA GLY A 168 -6.21 9.48 17.61
C GLY A 168 -5.37 9.28 16.35
N ALA A 169 -4.30 10.08 16.22
CA ALA A 169 -3.42 10.06 15.03
C ALA A 169 -2.72 8.71 14.81
N ASP A 170 -2.32 8.05 15.89
CA ASP A 170 -1.67 6.73 15.89
C ASP A 170 -2.67 5.58 16.07
N GLY A 171 -3.98 5.88 16.07
CA GLY A 171 -5.03 4.91 16.28
C GLY A 171 -5.21 3.95 15.10
N VAL A 172 -5.71 2.77 15.39
CA VAL A 172 -5.92 1.73 14.39
C VAL A 172 -7.30 1.89 13.76
N ILE A 173 -7.32 1.99 12.43
CA ILE A 173 -8.55 2.00 11.63
C ILE A 173 -8.48 0.84 10.64
N THR A 174 -9.50 -0.02 10.66
CA THR A 174 -9.64 -1.15 9.75
C THR A 174 -10.87 -0.98 8.86
N VAL A 175 -10.82 -1.56 7.67
CA VAL A 175 -11.93 -1.54 6.72
C VAL A 175 -12.43 -2.96 6.52
N GLU A 176 -13.72 -3.17 6.70
CA GLU A 176 -14.38 -4.47 6.60
C GLU A 176 -15.64 -4.40 5.74
N GLU A 177 -16.05 -5.54 5.21
CA GLU A 177 -17.30 -5.64 4.47
C GLU A 177 -18.49 -5.72 5.44
N SER A 178 -19.50 -4.88 5.19
CA SER A 178 -20.75 -4.91 5.95
C SER A 178 -21.72 -5.93 5.36
N LYS A 179 -22.52 -6.56 6.23
CA LYS A 179 -23.68 -7.36 5.80
C LYS A 179 -24.90 -6.48 5.46
N THR A 180 -24.80 -5.16 5.69
CA THR A 180 -25.87 -4.18 5.43
C THR A 180 -25.54 -3.35 4.22
N MET A 181 -26.52 -2.66 3.65
CA MET A 181 -26.33 -1.73 2.52
C MET A 181 -25.67 -0.40 2.92
N THR A 182 -25.58 -0.12 4.22
CA THR A 182 -25.08 1.17 4.73
C THR A 182 -23.62 1.05 5.16
N THR A 183 -22.82 2.05 4.77
CA THR A 183 -21.47 2.24 5.30
C THR A 183 -21.55 2.96 6.65
N GLY A 184 -20.84 2.45 7.63
CA GLY A 184 -20.79 3.02 8.97
C GLY A 184 -19.47 2.76 9.67
N MET A 185 -19.32 3.30 10.88
CA MET A 185 -18.15 3.09 11.73
C MET A 185 -18.58 2.59 13.10
N THR A 186 -17.83 1.63 13.62
CA THR A 186 -17.97 1.17 15.01
C THR A 186 -16.59 1.15 15.66
N ILE A 187 -16.55 1.39 16.98
CA ILE A 187 -15.33 1.29 17.76
C ILE A 187 -15.42 0.04 18.59
N VAL A 188 -14.37 -0.77 18.53
CA VAL A 188 -14.28 -2.06 19.22
C VAL A 188 -12.99 -2.14 20.02
N GLU A 189 -12.95 -3.01 21.03
CA GLU A 189 -11.74 -3.36 21.75
C GLU A 189 -10.73 -3.99 20.78
N GLY A 190 -9.48 -3.57 20.85
CA GLY A 190 -8.48 -4.11 19.94
C GLY A 190 -7.14 -3.39 20.06
N MET A 191 -6.13 -3.96 19.42
CA MET A 191 -4.80 -3.35 19.36
C MET A 191 -4.01 -3.80 18.13
N GLN A 192 -3.03 -2.99 17.76
CA GLN A 192 -2.02 -3.33 16.75
C GLN A 192 -0.62 -3.35 17.35
N PHE A 193 0.22 -4.27 16.88
CA PHE A 193 1.64 -4.29 17.22
C PHE A 193 2.50 -4.58 15.98
N ASP A 194 3.76 -4.09 16.03
CA ASP A 194 4.68 -4.03 14.90
C ASP A 194 5.42 -5.36 14.72
N ARG A 195 4.68 -6.44 14.45
CA ARG A 195 5.20 -7.75 14.05
C ARG A 195 4.26 -8.37 13.04
N GLY A 196 4.82 -8.77 11.92
CA GLY A 196 4.08 -9.47 10.86
C GLY A 196 4.23 -10.98 10.93
N TYR A 197 3.74 -11.67 9.91
CA TYR A 197 3.77 -13.12 9.83
C TYR A 197 5.22 -13.66 9.74
N ALA A 198 5.45 -14.82 10.35
CA ALA A 198 6.75 -15.51 10.32
C ALA A 198 7.12 -16.03 8.92
N SER A 199 6.13 -16.27 8.06
CA SER A 199 6.31 -16.73 6.68
C SER A 199 5.23 -16.19 5.76
N ALA A 200 5.62 -15.70 4.58
CA ALA A 200 4.69 -15.24 3.54
C ALA A 200 3.74 -16.34 3.04
N TYR A 201 4.09 -17.60 3.19
CA TYR A 201 3.21 -18.72 2.86
C TYR A 201 2.00 -18.87 3.79
N MET A 202 1.96 -18.11 4.89
CA MET A 202 0.82 -18.10 5.82
C MET A 202 -0.28 -17.12 5.44
N VAL A 203 -0.09 -16.28 4.41
CA VAL A 203 -1.12 -15.34 3.94
C VAL A 203 -2.37 -16.07 3.44
N THR A 204 -3.55 -15.49 3.69
CA THR A 204 -4.83 -15.98 3.19
C THR A 204 -5.31 -15.21 1.96
N ASP A 205 -4.88 -13.95 1.84
CA ASP A 205 -5.06 -13.07 0.69
C ASP A 205 -3.70 -12.82 0.03
N THR A 206 -3.47 -13.45 -1.11
CA THR A 206 -2.21 -13.34 -1.84
C THR A 206 -2.08 -12.05 -2.64
N GLU A 207 -3.19 -11.37 -2.95
CA GLU A 207 -3.17 -10.10 -3.68
C GLU A 207 -2.69 -8.96 -2.76
N LYS A 208 -3.18 -8.95 -1.52
CA LYS A 208 -2.79 -7.96 -0.49
C LYS A 208 -1.60 -8.41 0.36
N MET A 209 -1.13 -9.65 0.19
CA MET A 209 -0.11 -10.26 1.06
C MET A 209 -0.48 -10.18 2.54
N GLU A 210 -1.74 -10.44 2.85
CA GLU A 210 -2.30 -10.40 4.20
C GLU A 210 -2.87 -11.75 4.63
N ALA A 211 -2.82 -12.04 5.91
CA ALA A 211 -3.54 -13.14 6.52
C ALA A 211 -4.71 -12.58 7.34
N VAL A 212 -5.92 -12.96 6.97
CA VAL A 212 -7.16 -12.59 7.68
C VAL A 212 -7.74 -13.83 8.32
N LEU A 213 -7.80 -13.81 9.63
CA LEU A 213 -8.37 -14.88 10.45
C LEU A 213 -9.66 -14.37 11.09
N ASP A 214 -10.81 -14.92 10.70
CA ASP A 214 -12.08 -14.64 11.37
C ASP A 214 -12.29 -15.67 12.46
N ASP A 215 -12.71 -15.21 13.62
CA ASP A 215 -13.01 -16.02 14.81
C ASP A 215 -11.83 -16.95 15.23
N PRO A 216 -10.57 -16.44 15.25
CA PRO A 216 -9.43 -17.26 15.59
C PRO A 216 -9.29 -17.49 17.09
N LEU A 217 -8.69 -18.62 17.44
CA LEU A 217 -8.06 -18.84 18.73
C LEU A 217 -6.64 -18.25 18.71
N ILE A 218 -6.14 -17.80 19.87
CA ILE A 218 -4.85 -17.08 19.96
C ILE A 218 -3.99 -17.77 21.02
N LEU A 219 -2.90 -18.40 20.61
CA LEU A 219 -1.87 -18.93 21.51
C LEU A 219 -0.85 -17.83 21.79
N ILE A 220 -0.61 -17.55 23.07
CA ILE A 220 0.29 -16.47 23.51
C ILE A 220 1.39 -17.09 24.37
N THR A 221 2.66 -16.94 23.97
CA THR A 221 3.79 -17.47 24.71
C THR A 221 5.04 -16.59 24.57
N ASP A 222 5.84 -16.54 25.61
CA ASP A 222 7.19 -15.93 25.59
C ASP A 222 8.27 -16.92 25.15
N LYS A 223 7.89 -18.18 24.88
CA LYS A 223 8.82 -19.24 24.46
C LYS A 223 9.01 -19.23 22.95
N LYS A 224 10.14 -19.78 22.55
CA LYS A 224 10.45 -20.09 21.15
C LYS A 224 9.88 -21.45 20.79
N ILE A 225 9.25 -21.57 19.63
CA ILE A 225 8.68 -22.83 19.12
C ILE A 225 9.52 -23.30 17.94
N SER A 226 10.37 -24.28 18.15
CA SER A 226 11.23 -24.86 17.11
C SER A 226 10.81 -26.28 16.71
N VAL A 227 10.14 -27.00 17.61
CA VAL A 227 9.73 -28.40 17.46
C VAL A 227 8.22 -28.50 17.57
N ILE A 228 7.58 -29.10 16.54
CA ILE A 228 6.11 -29.16 16.46
C ILE A 228 5.47 -29.95 17.62
N GLN A 229 6.18 -30.95 18.15
CA GLN A 229 5.70 -31.80 19.25
C GLN A 229 5.37 -31.03 20.53
N GLU A 230 5.93 -29.82 20.70
CA GLU A 230 5.65 -28.98 21.87
C GLU A 230 4.23 -28.44 21.88
N ILE A 231 3.63 -28.26 20.72
CA ILE A 231 2.27 -27.71 20.55
C ILE A 231 1.30 -28.70 19.89
N LEU A 232 1.76 -29.91 19.53
CA LEU A 232 0.97 -30.88 18.79
C LEU A 232 -0.36 -31.24 19.48
N PRO A 233 -0.41 -31.50 20.79
CA PRO A 233 -1.66 -31.84 21.47
C PRO A 233 -2.71 -30.71 21.39
N LEU A 234 -2.26 -29.46 21.42
CA LEU A 234 -3.12 -28.30 21.27
C LEU A 234 -3.61 -28.16 19.82
N LEU A 235 -2.70 -28.32 18.85
CA LEU A 235 -3.06 -28.25 17.41
C LEU A 235 -4.12 -29.28 17.02
N GLU A 236 -4.01 -30.51 17.52
CA GLU A 236 -5.00 -31.57 17.27
C GLU A 236 -6.39 -31.17 17.75
N GLN A 237 -6.50 -30.57 18.94
CA GLN A 237 -7.77 -30.07 19.47
C GLN A 237 -8.34 -28.92 18.63
N VAL A 238 -7.51 -27.94 18.25
CA VAL A 238 -7.93 -26.80 17.43
C VAL A 238 -8.41 -27.26 16.04
N VAL A 239 -7.70 -28.22 15.42
CA VAL A 239 -8.08 -28.83 14.14
C VAL A 239 -9.42 -29.56 14.25
N GLN A 240 -9.63 -30.34 15.31
CA GLN A 240 -10.91 -31.04 15.56
C GLN A 240 -12.08 -30.07 15.69
N MET A 241 -11.85 -28.88 16.26
CA MET A 241 -12.86 -27.83 16.35
C MET A 241 -13.09 -27.07 15.02
N GLY A 242 -12.26 -27.27 14.01
CA GLY A 242 -12.30 -26.52 12.76
C GLY A 242 -12.00 -25.03 12.90
N LYS A 243 -11.32 -24.61 13.98
CA LYS A 243 -10.99 -23.22 14.26
C LYS A 243 -9.66 -22.81 13.63
N LYS A 244 -9.52 -21.51 13.32
CA LYS A 244 -8.27 -20.90 12.88
C LYS A 244 -7.39 -20.59 14.11
N LEU A 245 -6.08 -20.59 13.96
CA LEU A 245 -5.14 -20.30 15.06
C LEU A 245 -4.16 -19.19 14.71
N LEU A 246 -4.07 -18.19 15.58
CA LEU A 246 -2.95 -17.28 15.64
C LEU A 246 -1.96 -17.76 16.71
N ILE A 247 -0.68 -17.84 16.37
CA ILE A 247 0.40 -18.18 17.31
C ILE A 247 1.25 -16.93 17.51
N ILE A 248 1.29 -16.39 18.73
CA ILE A 248 2.18 -15.29 19.14
C ILE A 248 3.24 -15.90 20.04
N ALA A 249 4.47 -16.00 19.55
CA ALA A 249 5.58 -16.62 20.25
C ALA A 249 6.85 -15.74 20.15
N GLU A 250 7.86 -15.98 21.00
CA GLU A 250 9.14 -15.30 20.84
C GLU A 250 9.69 -15.46 19.42
N ASP A 251 9.67 -16.68 18.92
CA ASP A 251 9.94 -17.03 17.53
C ASP A 251 9.28 -18.37 17.20
N VAL A 252 8.94 -18.56 15.93
CA VAL A 252 8.49 -19.84 15.38
C VAL A 252 9.40 -20.19 14.21
N GLU A 253 10.18 -21.24 14.32
CA GLU A 253 11.21 -21.56 13.32
C GLU A 253 11.39 -23.06 13.11
N GLY A 254 12.31 -23.41 12.21
CA GLY A 254 12.75 -24.79 11.98
C GLY A 254 11.63 -25.73 11.55
N GLU A 255 11.57 -26.90 12.20
CA GLU A 255 10.58 -27.94 11.91
C GLU A 255 9.15 -27.47 12.19
N ALA A 256 8.93 -26.73 13.27
CA ALA A 256 7.61 -26.24 13.64
C ALA A 256 7.02 -25.33 12.55
N LEU A 257 7.78 -24.32 12.11
CA LEU A 257 7.35 -23.40 11.06
C LEU A 257 7.06 -24.14 9.75
N SER A 258 7.97 -25.03 9.34
CA SER A 258 7.80 -25.81 8.10
C SER A 258 6.56 -26.68 8.12
N THR A 259 6.29 -27.35 9.25
CA THR A 259 5.11 -28.19 9.43
C THR A 259 3.80 -27.39 9.38
N LEU A 260 3.76 -26.23 10.06
CA LEU A 260 2.60 -25.33 10.03
C LEU A 260 2.32 -24.83 8.62
N VAL A 261 3.35 -24.38 7.89
CA VAL A 261 3.22 -23.91 6.50
C VAL A 261 2.71 -25.02 5.58
N VAL A 262 3.26 -26.24 5.67
CA VAL A 262 2.83 -27.37 4.82
C VAL A 262 1.36 -27.72 5.08
N ASN A 263 0.93 -27.77 6.34
CA ASN A 263 -0.46 -28.08 6.66
C ASN A 263 -1.42 -26.99 6.19
N LYS A 264 -1.03 -25.71 6.30
CA LYS A 264 -1.81 -24.60 5.74
C LYS A 264 -1.94 -24.68 4.23
N LEU A 265 -0.83 -24.95 3.51
CA LEU A 265 -0.84 -25.10 2.05
C LEU A 265 -1.69 -26.28 1.57
N ARG A 266 -1.75 -27.36 2.36
CA ARG A 266 -2.63 -28.50 2.10
C ARG A 266 -4.10 -28.23 2.43
N GLY A 267 -4.42 -27.07 3.02
CA GLY A 267 -5.80 -26.76 3.44
C GLY A 267 -6.30 -27.55 4.65
N THR A 268 -5.43 -28.29 5.33
CA THR A 268 -5.80 -29.09 6.50
C THR A 268 -6.08 -28.22 7.71
N PHE A 269 -5.34 -27.10 7.85
CA PHE A 269 -5.40 -26.24 9.01
C PHE A 269 -4.97 -24.82 8.66
N THR A 270 -5.78 -23.84 9.04
CA THR A 270 -5.45 -22.42 8.85
C THR A 270 -4.80 -21.87 10.10
N CYS A 271 -3.51 -21.55 10.03
CA CYS A 271 -2.79 -20.92 11.12
C CYS A 271 -1.85 -19.82 10.59
N VAL A 272 -1.58 -18.86 11.47
CA VAL A 272 -0.59 -17.81 11.25
C VAL A 272 0.29 -17.72 12.48
N ALA A 273 1.59 -17.71 12.29
CA ALA A 273 2.57 -17.49 13.34
C ALA A 273 3.15 -16.08 13.21
N VAL A 274 3.25 -15.37 14.32
CA VAL A 274 3.84 -14.03 14.42
C VAL A 274 4.82 -13.98 15.59
N LYS A 275 5.83 -13.12 15.48
CA LYS A 275 6.75 -12.90 16.58
C LYS A 275 6.12 -12.01 17.65
N ALA A 276 6.40 -12.31 18.91
CA ALA A 276 5.98 -11.48 20.03
C ALA A 276 6.55 -10.06 19.93
N PRO A 277 5.76 -9.02 20.22
CA PRO A 277 6.23 -7.64 20.21
C PRO A 277 7.19 -7.36 21.37
N GLY A 278 8.13 -6.43 21.17
CA GLY A 278 9.10 -6.01 22.19
C GLY A 278 10.23 -7.02 22.45
N PHE A 279 11.04 -6.73 23.46
CA PHE A 279 12.18 -7.53 23.91
C PHE A 279 12.27 -7.52 25.43
N GLY A 280 12.81 -8.59 26.03
CA GLY A 280 13.00 -8.70 27.47
C GLY A 280 11.70 -8.52 28.26
N ASP A 281 11.74 -7.76 29.34
CA ASP A 281 10.58 -7.54 30.22
C ASP A 281 9.44 -6.80 29.50
N ARG A 282 9.75 -5.92 28.53
CA ARG A 282 8.72 -5.27 27.72
C ARG A 282 7.91 -6.27 26.90
N ARG A 283 8.54 -7.33 26.37
CA ARG A 283 7.83 -8.40 25.66
C ARG A 283 6.79 -9.06 26.56
N LYS A 284 7.18 -9.37 27.81
CA LYS A 284 6.28 -9.99 28.79
C LYS A 284 5.06 -9.11 29.08
N GLU A 285 5.32 -7.83 29.30
CA GLU A 285 4.27 -6.84 29.55
C GLU A 285 3.31 -6.69 28.37
N MET A 286 3.84 -6.66 27.13
CA MET A 286 3.01 -6.59 25.93
C MET A 286 2.23 -7.89 25.68
N LEU A 287 2.82 -9.06 25.93
CA LEU A 287 2.11 -10.33 25.87
C LEU A 287 0.98 -10.41 26.90
N GLN A 288 1.20 -9.86 28.11
CA GLN A 288 0.16 -9.77 29.13
C GLN A 288 -0.98 -8.82 28.70
N ASP A 289 -0.67 -7.70 28.05
CA ASP A 289 -1.69 -6.79 27.52
C ASP A 289 -2.53 -7.48 26.43
N ILE A 290 -1.89 -8.25 25.53
CA ILE A 290 -2.58 -9.04 24.52
C ILE A 290 -3.45 -10.12 25.15
N ALA A 291 -2.95 -10.81 26.20
CA ALA A 291 -3.71 -11.84 26.91
C ALA A 291 -4.96 -11.26 27.57
N ILE A 292 -4.83 -10.12 28.25
CA ILE A 292 -5.98 -9.44 28.88
C ILE A 292 -7.00 -8.97 27.82
N LEU A 293 -6.51 -8.42 26.70
CA LEU A 293 -7.36 -7.98 25.59
C LEU A 293 -8.15 -9.13 24.96
N THR A 294 -7.57 -10.31 24.87
CA THR A 294 -8.15 -11.47 24.16
C THR A 294 -8.79 -12.51 25.08
N GLY A 295 -8.68 -12.30 26.40
CA GLY A 295 -9.17 -13.24 27.40
C GLY A 295 -8.34 -14.53 27.50
N GLY A 296 -7.09 -14.50 27.00
CA GLY A 296 -6.18 -15.64 27.03
C GLY A 296 -5.21 -15.62 28.21
N THR A 297 -4.31 -16.59 28.25
CA THR A 297 -3.26 -16.72 29.25
C THR A 297 -1.90 -16.77 28.56
N VAL A 298 -0.91 -16.04 29.11
CA VAL A 298 0.47 -16.12 28.62
C VAL A 298 1.11 -17.40 29.13
N ILE A 299 1.50 -18.29 28.21
CA ILE A 299 2.23 -19.51 28.56
C ILE A 299 3.71 -19.17 28.67
N SER A 300 4.21 -19.10 29.92
CA SER A 300 5.58 -18.67 30.22
C SER A 300 6.25 -19.66 31.17
N SER A 301 7.57 -19.77 31.04
CA SER A 301 8.38 -20.55 31.97
C SER A 301 8.38 -19.93 33.38
N GLU A 302 8.18 -18.63 33.53
CA GLU A 302 8.11 -17.95 34.81
C GLU A 302 6.83 -18.29 35.58
N THR A 303 5.74 -18.56 34.86
CA THR A 303 4.49 -19.04 35.47
C THR A 303 4.48 -20.56 35.71
N GLY A 304 5.59 -21.24 35.35
CA GLY A 304 5.72 -22.70 35.49
C GLY A 304 4.93 -23.49 34.47
N MET A 305 4.40 -22.83 33.42
CA MET A 305 3.59 -23.47 32.37
C MET A 305 4.47 -23.98 31.22
N GLU A 306 4.20 -25.17 30.72
CA GLU A 306 4.84 -25.71 29.53
C GLU A 306 3.86 -25.70 28.34
N LEU A 307 4.40 -25.50 27.12
CA LEU A 307 3.58 -25.50 25.88
C LEU A 307 2.84 -26.82 25.65
N LYS A 308 3.40 -27.94 26.12
CA LYS A 308 2.77 -29.27 26.04
C LYS A 308 1.52 -29.41 26.92
N GLU A 309 1.41 -28.57 27.94
CA GLU A 309 0.29 -28.55 28.88
C GLU A 309 -0.77 -27.51 28.50
N ALA A 310 -0.56 -26.80 27.39
CA ALA A 310 -1.50 -25.80 26.91
C ALA A 310 -2.85 -26.44 26.56
N THR A 311 -3.93 -25.85 27.08
CA THR A 311 -5.31 -26.27 26.88
C THR A 311 -6.10 -25.18 26.15
N LEU A 312 -7.26 -25.54 25.61
CA LEU A 312 -8.08 -24.60 24.82
C LEU A 312 -8.57 -23.38 25.63
N ASP A 313 -8.81 -23.56 26.92
CA ASP A 313 -9.25 -22.51 27.83
C ASP A 313 -8.16 -21.48 28.15
N MET A 314 -6.90 -21.78 27.86
CA MET A 314 -5.79 -20.83 27.95
C MET A 314 -5.64 -19.96 26.71
N LEU A 315 -6.31 -20.32 25.60
CA LEU A 315 -6.23 -19.58 24.36
C LEU A 315 -7.06 -18.31 24.44
N GLY A 316 -6.49 -17.19 23.95
CA GLY A 316 -7.24 -15.98 23.70
C GLY A 316 -8.16 -16.14 22.49
N HIS A 317 -9.10 -15.20 22.36
CA HIS A 317 -10.04 -15.16 21.26
C HIS A 317 -10.27 -13.73 20.77
N ALA A 318 -10.54 -13.56 19.49
CA ALA A 318 -10.92 -12.29 18.89
C ALA A 318 -11.91 -12.52 17.74
N ARG A 319 -12.70 -11.50 17.40
CA ARG A 319 -13.59 -11.55 16.25
C ARG A 319 -12.82 -11.67 14.95
N GLN A 320 -11.74 -10.91 14.81
CA GLN A 320 -10.88 -10.97 13.62
C GLN A 320 -9.43 -10.64 13.98
N VAL A 321 -8.49 -11.25 13.28
CA VAL A 321 -7.08 -10.87 13.30
C VAL A 321 -6.60 -10.67 11.87
N LYS A 322 -5.93 -9.52 11.62
CA LYS A 322 -5.27 -9.19 10.35
C LYS A 322 -3.77 -9.14 10.56
N VAL A 323 -3.03 -9.86 9.74
CA VAL A 323 -1.56 -9.91 9.80
C VAL A 323 -1.01 -9.61 8.42
N ASN A 324 -0.19 -8.59 8.33
CA ASN A 324 0.61 -8.30 7.13
C ASN A 324 2.10 -8.57 7.39
N LYS A 325 2.96 -8.11 6.52
CA LYS A 325 4.41 -8.31 6.62
C LYS A 325 5.02 -7.63 7.85
N GLU A 326 4.43 -6.56 8.32
CA GLU A 326 5.01 -5.67 9.34
C GLU A 326 4.20 -5.65 10.64
N ASN A 327 2.88 -5.79 10.55
CA ASN A 327 1.95 -5.56 11.64
C ASN A 327 0.98 -6.73 11.86
N THR A 328 0.55 -6.86 13.10
CA THR A 328 -0.58 -7.71 13.51
C THR A 328 -1.61 -6.84 14.20
N THR A 329 -2.85 -6.88 13.71
CA THR A 329 -4.01 -6.15 14.27
C THR A 329 -5.02 -7.15 14.81
N ILE A 330 -5.33 -7.04 16.09
CA ILE A 330 -6.38 -7.78 16.78
C ILE A 330 -7.60 -6.88 16.87
N VAL A 331 -8.73 -7.33 16.37
CA VAL A 331 -9.98 -6.59 16.30
C VAL A 331 -11.03 -7.31 17.13
N ASP A 332 -11.64 -6.58 18.07
CA ASP A 332 -12.71 -7.08 18.94
C ASP A 332 -12.26 -8.32 19.73
N GLY A 333 -11.27 -8.10 20.62
CA GLY A 333 -10.78 -9.12 21.55
C GLY A 333 -11.85 -9.49 22.57
N ALA A 334 -11.91 -10.78 22.92
CA ALA A 334 -12.92 -11.32 23.85
C ALA A 334 -12.56 -11.13 25.34
N GLY A 335 -11.61 -10.25 25.66
CA GLY A 335 -11.20 -9.95 27.04
C GLY A 335 -12.28 -9.26 27.85
N ASP A 336 -12.19 -9.39 29.16
CA ASP A 336 -13.08 -8.72 30.09
C ASP A 336 -12.77 -7.22 30.16
N LYS A 337 -13.79 -6.37 29.95
CA LYS A 337 -13.66 -4.91 29.90
C LYS A 337 -13.16 -4.31 31.20
N ASP A 338 -13.55 -4.88 32.33
CA ASP A 338 -13.12 -4.39 33.65
C ASP A 338 -11.62 -4.71 33.88
N GLN A 339 -11.16 -5.86 33.40
CA GLN A 339 -9.73 -6.22 33.43
C GLN A 339 -8.91 -5.33 32.48
N ILE A 340 -9.41 -5.02 31.29
CA ILE A 340 -8.78 -4.07 30.36
C ILE A 340 -8.69 -2.68 31.00
N ALA A 341 -9.77 -2.20 31.61
CA ALA A 341 -9.80 -0.91 32.30
C ALA A 341 -8.85 -0.86 33.49
N ALA A 342 -8.77 -1.94 34.29
CA ALA A 342 -7.82 -2.07 35.39
C ALA A 342 -6.36 -2.03 34.88
N ARG A 343 -6.07 -2.72 33.76
CA ARG A 343 -4.75 -2.71 33.16
C ARG A 343 -4.35 -1.34 32.63
N VAL A 344 -5.27 -0.62 31.98
CA VAL A 344 -5.09 0.78 31.56
C VAL A 344 -4.79 1.67 32.78
N GLY A 345 -5.49 1.46 33.90
CA GLY A 345 -5.22 2.16 35.16
C GLY A 345 -3.81 1.90 35.72
N GLN A 346 -3.35 0.65 35.68
CA GLN A 346 -1.99 0.28 36.07
C GLN A 346 -0.91 0.98 35.22
N ILE A 347 -1.08 0.99 33.90
CA ILE A 347 -0.12 1.66 32.98
C ILE A 347 -0.10 3.17 33.24
N LYS A 348 -1.26 3.81 33.48
CA LYS A 348 -1.32 5.23 33.85
C LYS A 348 -0.60 5.53 35.16
N ALA A 349 -0.70 4.66 36.17
CA ALA A 349 0.04 4.80 37.42
C ALA A 349 1.55 4.69 37.18
N GLN A 350 2.00 3.72 36.39
CA GLN A 350 3.41 3.56 36.02
C GLN A 350 3.98 4.79 35.27
N ILE A 351 3.18 5.42 34.39
CA ILE A 351 3.55 6.67 33.70
C ILE A 351 3.79 7.80 34.70
N ALA A 352 2.94 7.90 35.73
CA ALA A 352 3.05 8.93 36.76
C ALA A 352 4.25 8.74 37.70
N GLU A 353 4.64 7.48 37.94
CA GLU A 353 5.73 7.12 38.85
C GLU A 353 7.10 7.13 38.19
N THR A 354 7.19 6.88 36.88
CA THR A 354 8.48 6.78 36.19
C THR A 354 9.20 8.12 36.08
N THR A 355 10.50 8.10 36.39
CA THR A 355 11.42 9.25 36.27
C THR A 355 12.18 9.26 34.94
N SER A 356 12.16 8.16 34.19
CA SER A 356 12.81 8.01 32.89
C SER A 356 11.89 8.52 31.78
N ASP A 357 12.35 9.51 31.02
CA ASP A 357 11.58 10.04 29.88
C ASP A 357 11.38 8.98 28.80
N TYR A 358 12.38 8.13 28.57
CA TYR A 358 12.30 7.00 27.63
C TYR A 358 11.26 5.95 28.06
N ASP A 359 11.23 5.58 29.34
CA ASP A 359 10.24 4.61 29.83
C ASP A 359 8.83 5.22 29.84
N ARG A 360 8.73 6.52 30.13
CA ARG A 360 7.47 7.27 30.04
C ARG A 360 6.91 7.24 28.62
N GLU A 361 7.74 7.52 27.60
CA GLU A 361 7.36 7.45 26.20
C GLU A 361 6.86 6.04 25.82
N LYS A 362 7.57 5.00 26.21
CA LYS A 362 7.18 3.61 25.91
C LYS A 362 5.93 3.14 26.65
N LEU A 363 5.71 3.61 27.85
CA LEU A 363 4.45 3.36 28.57
C LEU A 363 3.28 4.12 27.95
N GLN A 364 3.50 5.35 27.45
CA GLN A 364 2.48 6.10 26.73
C GLN A 364 2.11 5.42 25.39
N GLU A 365 3.10 4.93 24.63
CA GLU A 365 2.85 4.15 23.42
C GLU A 365 2.01 2.90 23.72
N ARG A 366 2.35 2.16 24.77
CA ARG A 366 1.63 0.97 25.19
C ARG A 366 0.20 1.29 25.66
N LEU A 367 0.03 2.40 26.40
CA LEU A 367 -1.28 2.91 26.81
C LEU A 367 -2.14 3.25 25.60
N ALA A 368 -1.60 3.96 24.60
CA ALA A 368 -2.32 4.33 23.40
C ALA A 368 -2.79 3.08 22.62
N LYS A 369 -1.94 2.05 22.50
CA LYS A 369 -2.30 0.79 21.83
C LYS A 369 -3.42 0.02 22.55
N LEU A 370 -3.47 0.03 23.88
CA LEU A 370 -4.46 -0.71 24.65
C LEU A 370 -5.76 0.08 24.85
N ALA A 371 -5.67 1.39 25.11
CA ALA A 371 -6.82 2.24 25.43
C ALA A 371 -7.51 2.84 24.21
N GLY A 372 -6.83 2.94 23.06
CA GLY A 372 -7.34 3.58 21.84
C GLY A 372 -8.44 2.79 21.13
N GLY A 373 -8.48 1.47 21.31
CA GLY A 373 -9.36 0.58 20.56
C GLY A 373 -9.03 0.55 19.07
N VAL A 374 -9.94 -0.03 18.28
CA VAL A 374 -9.88 -0.09 16.82
C VAL A 374 -11.15 0.50 16.24
N ALA A 375 -11.03 1.50 15.37
CA ALA A 375 -12.16 1.97 14.57
C ALA A 375 -12.35 1.02 13.37
N VAL A 376 -13.52 0.41 13.27
CA VAL A 376 -13.88 -0.49 12.18
C VAL A 376 -14.83 0.23 11.25
N ILE A 377 -14.38 0.54 10.03
CA ILE A 377 -15.22 1.08 8.97
C ILE A 377 -15.85 -0.11 8.25
N GLN A 378 -17.16 -0.25 8.40
CA GLN A 378 -17.97 -1.30 7.77
C GLN A 378 -18.53 -0.76 6.46
N VAL A 379 -18.08 -1.31 5.34
CA VAL A 379 -18.45 -0.86 3.99
C VAL A 379 -19.66 -1.62 3.50
N GLY A 380 -20.78 -0.90 3.30
CA GLY A 380 -22.01 -1.45 2.75
C GLY A 380 -22.28 -0.96 1.33
N ALA A 381 -22.85 -1.83 0.48
CA ALA A 381 -23.32 -1.50 -0.85
C ALA A 381 -24.42 -2.45 -1.30
N ALA A 382 -25.11 -2.11 -2.40
CA ALA A 382 -26.20 -2.95 -2.93
C ALA A 382 -25.69 -4.20 -3.66
N THR A 383 -24.48 -4.13 -4.21
CA THR A 383 -23.85 -5.23 -4.96
C THR A 383 -22.43 -5.50 -4.46
N GLU A 384 -21.94 -6.72 -4.64
CA GLU A 384 -20.57 -7.11 -4.28
C GLU A 384 -19.51 -6.30 -5.06
N VAL A 385 -19.78 -6.01 -6.33
CA VAL A 385 -18.88 -5.20 -7.18
C VAL A 385 -18.74 -3.79 -6.63
N GLU A 386 -19.85 -3.13 -6.29
CA GLU A 386 -19.85 -1.79 -5.69
C GLU A 386 -19.18 -1.79 -4.30
N MET A 387 -19.41 -2.83 -3.51
CA MET A 387 -18.82 -2.96 -2.18
C MET A 387 -17.30 -3.08 -2.25
N LYS A 388 -16.77 -3.90 -3.16
CA LYS A 388 -15.33 -4.06 -3.37
C LYS A 388 -14.68 -2.76 -3.85
N GLU A 389 -15.30 -2.07 -4.81
CA GLU A 389 -14.83 -0.78 -5.32
C GLU A 389 -14.79 0.27 -4.19
N ARG A 390 -15.88 0.39 -3.43
CA ARG A 390 -15.97 1.35 -2.32
C ARG A 390 -14.96 1.04 -1.21
N LYS A 391 -14.72 -0.25 -0.92
CA LYS A 391 -13.74 -0.69 0.06
C LYS A 391 -12.32 -0.29 -0.34
N LEU A 392 -11.90 -0.55 -1.58
CA LEU A 392 -10.59 -0.15 -2.11
C LEU A 392 -10.40 1.36 -1.99
N ARG A 393 -11.40 2.14 -2.38
CA ARG A 393 -11.40 3.60 -2.31
C ARG A 393 -11.25 4.13 -0.88
N ILE A 394 -11.89 3.49 0.11
CA ILE A 394 -11.75 3.85 1.53
C ILE A 394 -10.35 3.47 2.04
N GLU A 395 -9.81 2.32 1.64
CA GLU A 395 -8.45 1.89 1.99
C GLU A 395 -7.40 2.89 1.47
N ASP A 396 -7.51 3.33 0.22
CA ASP A 396 -6.63 4.35 -0.38
C ASP A 396 -6.73 5.69 0.36
N ALA A 397 -7.95 6.14 0.63
CA ALA A 397 -8.18 7.39 1.35
C ALA A 397 -7.61 7.35 2.79
N LEU A 398 -7.69 6.21 3.45
CA LEU A 398 -7.10 6.01 4.76
C LEU A 398 -5.57 6.05 4.70
N ALA A 399 -4.97 5.39 3.70
CA ALA A 399 -3.53 5.42 3.48
C ALA A 399 -3.02 6.83 3.15
N ALA A 400 -3.71 7.56 2.25
CA ALA A 400 -3.42 8.95 1.93
C ALA A 400 -3.47 9.85 3.16
N THR A 401 -4.45 9.64 4.03
CA THR A 401 -4.60 10.44 5.26
C THR A 401 -3.46 10.19 6.24
N ARG A 402 -3.03 8.94 6.41
CA ARG A 402 -1.84 8.60 7.20
C ARG A 402 -0.58 9.21 6.61
N ALA A 403 -0.38 9.11 5.29
CA ALA A 403 0.75 9.72 4.60
C ALA A 403 0.79 11.25 4.78
N ALA A 404 -0.38 11.92 4.83
CA ALA A 404 -0.49 13.34 5.11
C ALA A 404 -0.16 13.69 6.57
N ALA A 405 -0.53 12.83 7.52
CA ALA A 405 -0.16 13.01 8.92
C ALA A 405 1.36 12.89 9.14
N GLU A 406 2.02 12.00 8.39
CA GLU A 406 3.47 11.76 8.51
C GLU A 406 4.34 12.87 7.90
N GLU A 407 4.04 13.31 6.68
CA GLU A 407 4.91 14.25 5.93
C GLU A 407 4.21 15.56 5.54
N GLY A 408 2.98 15.80 5.99
CA GLY A 408 2.24 17.00 5.64
C GLY A 408 1.58 16.92 4.27
N ILE A 409 1.09 18.07 3.82
CA ILE A 409 0.28 18.25 2.61
C ILE A 409 0.90 19.26 1.66
N VAL A 410 0.61 19.13 0.38
CA VAL A 410 0.97 20.05 -0.70
C VAL A 410 -0.28 20.39 -1.52
N PRO A 411 -0.27 21.45 -2.36
CA PRO A 411 -1.36 21.72 -3.31
C PRO A 411 -1.58 20.53 -4.23
N GLY A 412 -2.82 20.02 -4.29
CA GLY A 412 -3.19 18.86 -5.09
C GLY A 412 -3.36 19.15 -6.57
N GLY A 413 -3.95 18.18 -7.29
CA GLY A 413 -4.25 18.31 -8.72
C GLY A 413 -3.03 18.47 -9.62
N GLY A 414 -1.87 17.94 -9.23
CA GLY A 414 -0.61 18.07 -9.97
C GLY A 414 0.09 19.44 -9.81
N ILE A 415 -0.46 20.35 -8.99
CA ILE A 415 0.08 21.72 -8.83
C ILE A 415 1.37 21.74 -8.04
N ALA A 416 1.54 20.85 -7.07
CA ALA A 416 2.80 20.73 -6.33
C ALA A 416 3.96 20.40 -7.27
N LEU A 417 3.80 19.41 -8.16
CA LEU A 417 4.82 19.03 -9.15
C LEU A 417 5.12 20.17 -10.13
N LEU A 418 4.10 20.90 -10.58
CA LEU A 418 4.27 22.07 -11.43
C LEU A 418 5.01 23.22 -10.69
N SER A 419 4.78 23.38 -9.40
CA SER A 419 5.38 24.45 -8.59
C SER A 419 6.89 24.23 -8.38
N VAL A 420 7.32 22.99 -8.16
CA VAL A 420 8.74 22.65 -7.96
C VAL A 420 9.58 22.66 -9.24
N GLN A 421 8.97 22.89 -10.41
CA GLN A 421 9.73 23.10 -11.64
C GLN A 421 10.79 24.21 -11.51
N GLN A 422 10.57 25.20 -10.66
CA GLN A 422 11.54 26.28 -10.43
C GLN A 422 12.82 25.76 -9.77
N ASN A 423 12.69 24.83 -8.80
CA ASN A 423 13.83 24.20 -8.12
C ASN A 423 14.67 23.38 -9.11
N VAL A 424 13.99 22.63 -9.99
CA VAL A 424 14.63 21.83 -11.04
C VAL A 424 15.27 22.73 -12.12
N ALA A 425 14.58 23.80 -12.56
CA ALA A 425 15.11 24.74 -13.56
C ALA A 425 16.38 25.46 -13.09
N ALA A 426 16.53 25.68 -11.79
CA ALA A 426 17.75 26.26 -11.20
C ALA A 426 19.00 25.39 -11.39
N LEU A 427 18.84 24.12 -11.77
CA LEU A 427 19.94 23.22 -12.11
C LEU A 427 20.43 23.39 -13.56
N LEU A 428 19.63 23.92 -14.48
CA LEU A 428 19.97 24.02 -15.91
C LEU A 428 21.29 24.73 -16.20
N PRO A 429 21.67 25.80 -15.47
CA PRO A 429 22.98 26.44 -15.65
C PRO A 429 24.15 25.61 -15.12
N LYS A 430 23.90 24.68 -14.20
CA LYS A 430 24.93 23.85 -13.54
C LYS A 430 25.29 22.60 -14.36
N TYR A 431 24.46 22.22 -15.32
CA TYR A 431 24.64 21.04 -16.15
C TYR A 431 24.79 21.39 -17.62
N SER A 432 25.52 20.58 -18.39
CA SER A 432 25.73 20.72 -19.84
C SER A 432 25.54 19.39 -20.56
N GLY A 433 25.37 19.41 -21.89
CA GLY A 433 25.20 18.22 -22.72
C GLY A 433 24.04 17.34 -22.25
N ASP A 434 24.22 16.03 -22.31
CA ASP A 434 23.17 15.06 -22.01
C ASP A 434 22.70 15.08 -20.55
N ALA A 435 23.55 15.49 -19.61
CA ALA A 435 23.11 15.68 -18.22
C ALA A 435 22.06 16.82 -18.11
N LYS A 436 22.25 17.92 -18.85
CA LYS A 436 21.27 18.99 -18.94
C LYS A 436 19.97 18.50 -19.59
N THR A 437 20.07 17.65 -20.61
CA THR A 437 18.91 17.00 -21.24
C THR A 437 18.15 16.14 -20.22
N GLY A 438 18.85 15.40 -19.35
CA GLY A 438 18.24 14.65 -18.27
C GLY A 438 17.42 15.54 -17.31
N VAL A 439 17.92 16.72 -16.96
CA VAL A 439 17.16 17.72 -16.17
C VAL A 439 15.92 18.20 -16.93
N GLN A 440 16.03 18.44 -18.24
CA GLN A 440 14.90 18.89 -19.07
C GLN A 440 13.80 17.81 -19.19
N ILE A 441 14.16 16.54 -19.20
CA ILE A 441 13.20 15.42 -19.22
C ILE A 441 12.30 15.49 -17.97
N ILE A 442 12.89 15.63 -16.77
CA ILE A 442 12.12 15.77 -15.54
C ILE A 442 11.25 17.03 -15.57
N LEU A 443 11.78 18.18 -16.01
CA LEU A 443 10.99 19.40 -16.12
C LEU A 443 9.71 19.23 -16.96
N ARG A 444 9.77 18.45 -18.04
CA ARG A 444 8.60 18.15 -18.87
C ARG A 444 7.67 17.17 -18.17
N ALA A 445 8.22 16.11 -17.58
CA ALA A 445 7.43 15.09 -16.91
C ALA A 445 6.61 15.66 -15.74
N LEU A 446 7.11 16.66 -15.02
CA LEU A 446 6.40 17.31 -13.92
C LEU A 446 5.09 18.02 -14.33
N GLU A 447 4.86 18.25 -15.63
CA GLU A 447 3.61 18.82 -16.15
C GLU A 447 2.55 17.76 -16.46
N GLU A 448 2.95 16.50 -16.65
CA GLU A 448 2.04 15.45 -17.15
C GLU A 448 0.85 15.18 -16.23
N PRO A 449 0.98 15.16 -14.88
CA PRO A 449 -0.17 14.91 -14.02
C PRO A 449 -1.31 15.92 -14.22
N ILE A 450 -1.01 17.22 -14.21
CA ILE A 450 -2.06 18.23 -14.43
C ILE A 450 -2.57 18.21 -15.89
N ARG A 451 -1.71 17.91 -16.86
CA ARG A 451 -2.14 17.74 -18.26
C ARG A 451 -3.13 16.59 -18.40
N GLN A 452 -2.85 15.46 -17.75
CA GLN A 452 -3.73 14.30 -17.78
C GLN A 452 -5.06 14.54 -17.06
N ILE A 453 -5.04 15.20 -15.90
CA ILE A 453 -6.25 15.59 -15.17
C ILE A 453 -7.14 16.49 -16.05
N ALA A 454 -6.55 17.49 -16.71
CA ALA A 454 -7.26 18.36 -17.63
C ALA A 454 -7.82 17.60 -18.85
N ALA A 455 -7.03 16.69 -19.44
CA ALA A 455 -7.46 15.86 -20.56
C ALA A 455 -8.64 14.94 -20.19
N ASN A 456 -8.59 14.32 -19.00
CA ASN A 456 -9.69 13.50 -18.48
C ASN A 456 -10.96 14.34 -18.22
N ALA A 457 -10.79 15.64 -17.94
CA ALA A 457 -11.88 16.60 -17.81
C ALA A 457 -12.39 17.15 -19.16
N GLY A 458 -11.76 16.78 -20.28
CA GLY A 458 -12.14 17.23 -21.62
C GLY A 458 -11.57 18.60 -22.01
N VAL A 459 -10.51 19.07 -21.32
CA VAL A 459 -9.89 20.38 -21.54
C VAL A 459 -8.43 20.19 -22.01
N ASP A 460 -7.91 21.12 -22.83
CA ASP A 460 -6.52 21.09 -23.27
C ASP A 460 -5.57 21.41 -22.09
N GLY A 461 -4.82 20.40 -21.65
CA GLY A 461 -3.87 20.52 -20.56
C GLY A 461 -2.74 21.52 -20.83
N SER A 462 -2.37 21.79 -22.09
CA SER A 462 -1.34 22.77 -22.43
C SER A 462 -1.81 24.19 -22.13
N VAL A 463 -3.06 24.48 -22.41
CA VAL A 463 -3.69 25.78 -22.11
C VAL A 463 -3.77 25.98 -20.58
N ILE A 464 -4.18 24.95 -19.85
CA ILE A 464 -4.26 25.00 -18.39
C ILE A 464 -2.89 25.29 -17.76
N VAL A 465 -1.86 24.54 -18.16
CA VAL A 465 -0.48 24.70 -17.63
C VAL A 465 0.05 26.11 -17.94
N GLU A 466 -0.14 26.62 -19.17
CA GLU A 466 0.37 27.95 -19.53
C GLU A 466 -0.37 29.07 -18.78
N ASN A 467 -1.68 28.96 -18.60
CA ASN A 467 -2.46 29.91 -17.80
C ASN A 467 -1.99 29.96 -16.34
N ILE A 468 -1.73 28.80 -15.73
CA ILE A 468 -1.21 28.74 -14.36
C ILE A 468 0.18 29.39 -14.29
N LYS A 469 1.10 29.02 -15.17
CA LYS A 469 2.45 29.57 -15.21
C LYS A 469 2.46 31.08 -15.41
N THR A 470 1.65 31.59 -16.32
CA THR A 470 1.54 33.03 -16.61
C THR A 470 0.94 33.79 -15.42
N THR A 471 -0.08 33.26 -14.77
CA THR A 471 -0.70 33.87 -13.59
C THR A 471 0.25 33.90 -12.40
N LYS A 472 0.99 32.80 -12.14
CA LYS A 472 2.03 32.74 -11.09
C LYS A 472 3.14 33.77 -11.31
N LYS A 473 3.59 33.98 -12.54
CA LYS A 473 4.58 35.01 -12.88
C LYS A 473 4.09 36.44 -12.62
N ARG A 474 2.80 36.69 -12.89
CA ARG A 474 2.21 38.04 -12.72
C ARG A 474 1.87 38.37 -11.27
N ASN A 475 1.61 37.37 -10.46
CA ASN A 475 1.17 37.57 -9.07
C ASN A 475 1.89 36.63 -8.10
N ALA A 476 3.02 37.09 -7.57
CA ALA A 476 3.85 36.32 -6.64
C ALA A 476 3.12 35.90 -5.35
N LYS A 477 2.07 36.62 -4.92
CA LYS A 477 1.27 36.26 -3.73
C LYS A 477 0.38 35.04 -3.97
N LYS A 478 0.04 34.74 -5.24
CA LYS A 478 -0.74 33.55 -5.63
C LYS A 478 0.15 32.35 -6.04
N ALA A 479 1.47 32.45 -5.88
CA ALA A 479 2.41 31.57 -6.57
C ALA A 479 2.35 30.09 -6.10
N ALA A 480 2.16 29.79 -4.83
CA ALA A 480 2.33 28.44 -4.30
C ALA A 480 1.11 27.54 -4.53
N GLY A 481 -0.10 28.03 -4.24
CA GLY A 481 -1.34 27.24 -4.23
C GLY A 481 -2.21 27.38 -5.48
N TYR A 482 -1.95 28.36 -6.36
CA TYR A 482 -2.81 28.63 -7.51
C TYR A 482 -2.80 27.51 -8.55
N GLY A 483 -3.98 26.96 -8.84
CA GLY A 483 -4.15 25.82 -9.71
C GLY A 483 -5.49 25.83 -10.47
N TYR A 484 -5.85 24.67 -11.00
CA TYR A 484 -7.08 24.45 -11.76
C TYR A 484 -7.90 23.32 -11.11
N ASP A 485 -9.10 23.66 -10.66
CA ASP A 485 -10.11 22.73 -10.20
C ASP A 485 -10.82 22.11 -11.41
N ALA A 486 -10.44 20.89 -11.77
CA ALA A 486 -10.97 20.19 -12.93
C ALA A 486 -12.42 19.70 -12.74
N LEU A 487 -12.92 19.61 -11.50
CA LEU A 487 -14.31 19.25 -11.23
C LEU A 487 -15.25 20.39 -11.61
N ASN A 488 -14.92 21.61 -11.20
CA ASN A 488 -15.76 22.79 -11.37
C ASN A 488 -15.37 23.66 -12.57
N ASP A 489 -14.26 23.34 -13.28
CA ASP A 489 -13.72 24.11 -14.40
C ASP A 489 -13.33 25.54 -13.99
N GLU A 490 -12.64 25.69 -12.86
CA GLU A 490 -12.30 26.98 -12.27
C GLU A 490 -10.80 27.06 -11.89
N TYR A 491 -10.24 28.28 -11.93
CA TYR A 491 -8.91 28.56 -11.39
C TYR A 491 -9.04 29.08 -9.95
N CYS A 492 -8.41 28.42 -9.01
CA CYS A 492 -8.51 28.76 -7.58
C CYS A 492 -7.19 28.54 -6.84
N ASP A 493 -7.15 28.91 -5.57
CA ASP A 493 -6.13 28.42 -4.64
C ASP A 493 -6.54 27.01 -4.20
N MET A 494 -5.67 26.03 -4.50
CA MET A 494 -5.96 24.62 -4.27
C MET A 494 -6.03 24.29 -2.78
N ILE A 495 -5.18 24.95 -1.95
CA ILE A 495 -5.17 24.72 -0.50
C ILE A 495 -6.44 25.29 0.13
N GLU A 496 -6.80 26.53 -0.21
CA GLU A 496 -8.03 27.17 0.30
C GLU A 496 -9.28 26.41 -0.13
N ARG A 497 -9.28 25.81 -1.35
CA ARG A 497 -10.37 25.00 -1.87
C ARG A 497 -10.42 23.60 -1.23
N GLY A 498 -9.39 23.19 -0.50
CA GLY A 498 -9.28 21.86 0.08
C GLY A 498 -8.79 20.79 -0.91
N ILE A 499 -8.32 21.16 -2.10
CA ILE A 499 -7.72 20.25 -3.08
C ILE A 499 -6.24 20.10 -2.73
N ILE A 500 -5.95 19.09 -1.92
CA ILE A 500 -4.62 18.88 -1.30
C ILE A 500 -4.21 17.42 -1.44
N ASP A 501 -2.91 17.20 -1.68
CA ASP A 501 -2.31 15.87 -1.79
C ASP A 501 -1.31 15.65 -0.65
N PRO A 502 -1.12 14.40 -0.15
CA PRO A 502 -0.05 14.11 0.80
C PRO A 502 1.33 14.29 0.16
N THR A 503 2.24 14.94 0.87
CA THR A 503 3.62 15.16 0.39
C THR A 503 4.33 13.84 0.13
N LYS A 504 4.17 12.87 1.03
CA LYS A 504 4.74 11.51 0.92
C LYS A 504 4.31 10.81 -0.36
N VAL A 505 3.02 10.89 -0.72
CA VAL A 505 2.47 10.31 -1.95
C VAL A 505 3.11 10.94 -3.18
N THR A 506 3.09 12.28 -3.27
CA THR A 506 3.59 13.02 -4.43
C THR A 506 5.09 12.80 -4.65
N ARG A 507 5.91 12.83 -3.57
CA ARG A 507 7.34 12.61 -3.69
C ARG A 507 7.70 11.16 -4.01
N SER A 508 7.03 10.18 -3.39
CA SER A 508 7.29 8.76 -3.64
C SER A 508 6.93 8.36 -5.07
N ALA A 509 5.83 8.89 -5.60
CA ALA A 509 5.44 8.71 -7.00
C ALA A 509 6.54 9.19 -7.96
N LEU A 510 7.10 10.38 -7.74
CA LEU A 510 8.17 10.91 -8.58
C LEU A 510 9.48 10.11 -8.45
N GLN A 511 9.88 9.75 -7.23
CA GLN A 511 11.10 9.00 -6.96
C GLN A 511 11.07 7.60 -7.60
N ASN A 512 9.98 6.86 -7.41
CA ASN A 512 9.82 5.52 -7.97
C ASN A 512 9.75 5.57 -9.50
N ALA A 513 9.01 6.52 -10.06
CA ALA A 513 8.94 6.74 -11.50
C ALA A 513 10.30 7.03 -12.11
N ALA A 514 11.06 7.96 -11.55
CA ALA A 514 12.38 8.33 -12.04
C ALA A 514 13.41 7.20 -11.91
N SER A 515 13.34 6.43 -10.82
CA SER A 515 14.22 5.28 -10.58
C SER A 515 14.07 4.22 -11.67
N VAL A 516 12.85 3.75 -11.91
CA VAL A 516 12.58 2.71 -12.92
C VAL A 516 12.80 3.26 -14.34
N ALA A 517 12.36 4.49 -14.62
CA ALA A 517 12.61 5.12 -15.91
C ALA A 517 14.11 5.20 -16.23
N ALA A 518 14.95 5.55 -15.26
CA ALA A 518 16.40 5.58 -15.45
C ALA A 518 17.00 4.18 -15.76
N MET A 519 16.41 3.11 -15.22
CA MET A 519 16.81 1.74 -15.54
C MET A 519 16.40 1.36 -16.98
N VAL A 520 15.16 1.65 -17.36
CA VAL A 520 14.66 1.43 -18.74
C VAL A 520 15.54 2.16 -19.76
N LEU A 521 15.87 3.43 -19.51
CA LEU A 521 16.69 4.24 -20.42
C LEU A 521 18.13 3.75 -20.56
N THR A 522 18.66 3.02 -19.59
CA THR A 522 20.02 2.43 -19.64
C THR A 522 20.03 0.99 -20.17
N THR A 523 18.87 0.43 -20.51
CA THR A 523 18.76 -0.93 -21.07
C THR A 523 19.04 -0.91 -22.57
N GLU A 524 19.88 -1.86 -23.03
CA GLU A 524 20.28 -2.01 -24.44
C GLU A 524 19.84 -3.34 -25.05
N SER A 525 19.63 -4.36 -24.23
CA SER A 525 19.21 -5.69 -24.69
C SER A 525 18.15 -6.30 -23.79
N LEU A 526 17.24 -7.06 -24.38
CA LEU A 526 16.22 -7.84 -23.72
C LEU A 526 16.41 -9.32 -24.01
N VAL A 527 16.22 -10.17 -23.01
CA VAL A 527 16.36 -11.61 -23.11
C VAL A 527 15.10 -12.29 -22.61
N ALA A 528 14.36 -12.95 -23.49
CA ALA A 528 13.15 -13.69 -23.18
C ALA A 528 13.33 -15.19 -23.32
N ASP A 529 12.54 -15.98 -22.62
CA ASP A 529 12.43 -17.42 -22.85
C ASP A 529 11.60 -17.69 -24.11
N ILE A 530 12.08 -18.57 -24.98
CA ILE A 530 11.27 -19.08 -26.09
C ILE A 530 10.29 -20.10 -25.49
N PRO A 531 8.96 -19.93 -25.65
CA PRO A 531 8.00 -20.90 -25.18
C PRO A 531 8.30 -22.29 -25.76
N ALA A 532 8.30 -23.32 -24.93
CA ALA A 532 8.37 -24.68 -25.42
C ALA A 532 7.12 -24.97 -26.28
N PRO A 533 7.26 -25.62 -27.47
CA PRO A 533 6.08 -26.01 -28.22
C PRO A 533 5.18 -26.88 -27.33
N GLU A 534 3.90 -26.61 -27.30
CA GLU A 534 2.95 -27.44 -26.58
C GLU A 534 3.11 -28.88 -27.04
N PRO A 535 3.18 -29.88 -26.12
CA PRO A 535 3.25 -31.28 -26.48
C PRO A 535 2.00 -31.57 -27.32
N ALA A 536 2.22 -32.05 -28.57
CA ALA A 536 1.12 -32.41 -29.47
C ALA A 536 0.15 -33.34 -28.72
N ALA A 537 -1.11 -32.98 -28.70
CA ALA A 537 -2.14 -33.81 -28.10
C ALA A 537 -2.00 -35.24 -28.63
N PRO A 538 -2.03 -36.27 -27.79
CA PRO A 538 -1.86 -37.64 -28.28
C PRO A 538 -2.90 -37.90 -29.36
N ALA A 539 -2.44 -38.22 -30.57
CA ALA A 539 -3.30 -38.56 -31.70
C ALA A 539 -4.27 -39.63 -31.22
N GLY A 540 -5.54 -39.28 -31.15
CA GLY A 540 -6.60 -40.17 -30.69
C GLY A 540 -6.48 -41.49 -31.46
N GLY A 541 -6.26 -42.59 -30.74
CA GLY A 541 -6.14 -43.88 -31.30
C GLY A 541 -7.35 -44.19 -32.16
N ALA A 542 -7.12 -44.40 -33.45
CA ALA A 542 -8.12 -44.92 -34.36
C ALA A 542 -8.67 -46.22 -33.76
N GLY A 543 -9.91 -46.17 -33.33
CA GLY A 543 -10.65 -47.35 -32.85
C GLY A 543 -10.64 -48.39 -33.95
N MET A 544 -9.93 -49.50 -33.75
CA MET A 544 -10.18 -50.73 -34.47
C MET A 544 -11.56 -51.24 -34.12
N GLY A 545 -12.50 -50.97 -35.01
CA GLY A 545 -13.69 -51.75 -35.10
C GLY A 545 -13.32 -53.17 -35.50
N GLY A 546 -13.60 -54.13 -34.62
CA GLY A 546 -13.44 -55.55 -34.86
C GLY A 546 -14.65 -56.29 -34.33
N MET A 547 -15.48 -56.66 -35.27
CA MET A 547 -16.28 -57.90 -35.33
C MET A 547 -16.25 -58.79 -34.07
N TYR A 548 -17.38 -59.00 -33.49
CA TYR A 548 -18.29 -60.15 -33.39
C TYR A 548 -19.44 -59.81 -32.46
#